data_597f15565b70ea1914c8e72c9119d691
#
_entry.id   597f15565b70ea1914c8e72c9119d691
#
_cell.length_a   1.000
_cell.length_b   1.000
_cell.length_c   1.000
_cell.angle_alpha   90.00
_cell.angle_beta   90.00
_cell.angle_gamma   90.00
#
_symmetry.space_group_name_H-M   'P 1'
#
loop_
_entity.id
_entity.type
_entity.pdbx_description
1 polymer ?
#
loop_
_entity_poly.entity_id
_entity_poly.type
_entity_poly.pdbx_seq_one_letter_code
_entity_poly.pdbx_strand_id
1 'polypeptide(L)'
;MLIEAARLYPSCYGDEPWRYVICNRQSNQNAWEKLLSCLTEPNQRWAKSTQVLIIVLSAKNYRDHTKGANLWGSYDTGAASYALMLQATSMSFMAHQMGGFDGDKIVEKFNIPDDFDVRSVIAIGYEEEGAEVKEKTRKPIEEMFFYGEWPKS
;
A
#
# COMPACT_ATOMS: atom_id res chain seq x y z
N MET A 1 -4.80 -9.83 -11.98
CA MET A 1 -5.24 -10.51 -10.74
C MET A 1 -4.99 -9.68 -9.48
N LEU A 2 -3.79 -9.14 -9.19
CA LEU A 2 -3.54 -8.38 -7.94
C LEU A 2 -4.45 -7.16 -7.78
N ILE A 3 -4.54 -6.32 -8.81
CA ILE A 3 -5.40 -5.12 -8.81
C ILE A 3 -6.88 -5.50 -8.73
N GLU A 4 -7.28 -6.64 -9.29
CA GLU A 4 -8.65 -7.13 -9.19
C GLU A 4 -9.03 -7.48 -7.75
N ALA A 5 -8.11 -8.07 -6.97
CA ALA A 5 -8.35 -8.34 -5.55
C ALA A 5 -8.59 -7.04 -4.75
N ALA A 6 -7.80 -5.99 -5.03
CA ALA A 6 -8.03 -4.67 -4.44
C ALA A 6 -9.37 -4.07 -4.86
N ARG A 7 -9.71 -4.16 -6.16
CA ARG A 7 -10.94 -3.61 -6.74
C ARG A 7 -12.22 -4.21 -6.14
N LEU A 8 -12.18 -5.50 -5.78
CA LEU A 8 -13.33 -6.22 -5.21
C LEU A 8 -13.55 -5.93 -3.72
N TYR A 9 -12.65 -5.21 -3.06
CA TYR A 9 -12.83 -4.86 -1.66
C TYR A 9 -13.99 -3.87 -1.48
N PRO A 10 -14.84 -4.00 -0.45
CA PRO A 10 -15.91 -3.04 -0.19
C PRO A 10 -15.35 -1.72 0.33
N SER A 11 -16.06 -0.62 0.08
CA SER A 11 -15.73 0.71 0.59
C SER A 11 -16.96 1.46 1.07
N CYS A 12 -16.76 2.49 1.89
CA CYS A 12 -17.84 3.33 2.37
C CYS A 12 -18.59 3.96 1.19
N TYR A 13 -19.91 3.75 1.14
CA TYR A 13 -20.78 4.13 0.01
C TYR A 13 -20.38 3.54 -1.35
N GLY A 14 -19.54 2.51 -1.42
CA GLY A 14 -19.01 2.00 -2.68
C GLY A 14 -18.15 3.02 -3.43
N ASP A 15 -17.49 3.92 -2.71
CA ASP A 15 -16.76 5.05 -3.30
C ASP A 15 -15.46 4.66 -4.00
N GLU A 16 -14.84 3.53 -3.60
CA GLU A 16 -13.58 3.01 -4.18
C GLU A 16 -12.48 4.09 -4.23
N PRO A 17 -12.06 4.62 -3.06
CA PRO A 17 -11.18 5.79 -2.99
C PRO A 17 -9.74 5.52 -3.42
N TRP A 18 -9.35 4.27 -3.58
CA TRP A 18 -7.99 3.85 -3.92
C TRP A 18 -7.63 4.13 -5.38
N ARG A 19 -6.36 4.51 -5.60
CA ARG A 19 -5.71 4.51 -6.90
C ARG A 19 -4.31 3.90 -6.75
N TYR A 20 -3.84 3.23 -7.79
CA TYR A 20 -2.56 2.57 -7.80
C TYR A 20 -1.75 2.98 -9.03
N VAL A 21 -0.51 3.47 -8.82
CA VAL A 21 0.44 3.69 -9.91
C VAL A 21 1.46 2.56 -9.88
N ILE A 22 1.45 1.72 -10.91
CA ILE A 22 2.27 0.50 -10.97
C ILE A 22 3.54 0.78 -11.77
N CYS A 23 4.69 0.67 -11.10
CA CYS A 23 6.02 0.79 -11.68
C CYS A 23 6.64 -0.60 -11.78
N ASN A 24 6.55 -1.22 -12.95
CA ASN A 24 7.14 -2.53 -13.22
C ASN A 24 8.49 -2.33 -13.93
N ARG A 25 9.55 -2.86 -13.31
CA ARG A 25 10.94 -2.69 -13.79
C ARG A 25 11.14 -3.23 -15.21
N GLN A 26 10.48 -4.33 -15.55
CA GLN A 26 10.64 -4.97 -16.86
C GLN A 26 9.97 -4.16 -17.98
N SER A 27 8.79 -3.59 -17.74
CA SER A 27 8.04 -2.86 -18.77
C SER A 27 8.33 -1.36 -18.78
N ASN A 28 8.75 -0.77 -17.65
CA ASN A 28 9.09 0.64 -17.51
C ASN A 28 10.12 0.86 -16.40
N GLN A 29 11.38 0.58 -16.73
CA GLN A 29 12.49 0.73 -15.79
C GLN A 29 12.62 2.17 -15.27
N ASN A 30 12.42 3.17 -16.12
CA ASN A 30 12.52 4.58 -15.73
C ASN A 30 11.51 4.95 -14.64
N ALA A 31 10.23 4.54 -14.77
CA ALA A 31 9.22 4.78 -13.74
C ALA A 31 9.56 4.03 -12.44
N TRP A 32 10.10 2.83 -12.55
CA TRP A 32 10.52 2.04 -11.39
C TRP A 32 11.69 2.70 -10.65
N GLU A 33 12.76 3.14 -11.36
CA GLU A 33 13.90 3.84 -10.79
C GLU A 33 13.48 5.19 -10.17
N LYS A 34 12.58 5.91 -10.84
CA LYS A 34 12.00 7.15 -10.36
C LYS A 34 11.32 6.93 -9.00
N LEU A 35 10.50 5.89 -8.85
CA LEU A 35 9.83 5.57 -7.59
C LEU A 35 10.82 5.09 -6.53
N LEU A 36 11.77 4.23 -6.89
CA LEU A 36 12.83 3.79 -5.97
C LEU A 36 13.56 5.00 -5.36
N SER A 37 13.87 6.01 -6.18
CA SER A 37 14.55 7.23 -5.71
C SER A 37 13.73 8.09 -4.74
N CYS A 38 12.43 7.83 -4.61
CA CYS A 38 11.54 8.51 -3.66
C CYS A 38 11.46 7.78 -2.31
N LEU A 39 11.96 6.55 -2.20
CA LEU A 39 11.99 5.83 -0.93
C LEU A 39 13.08 6.39 -0.01
N THR A 40 12.92 6.18 1.29
CA THR A 40 14.01 6.43 2.25
C THR A 40 15.18 5.47 2.00
N GLU A 41 16.38 5.88 2.36
CA GLU A 41 17.59 5.08 2.12
C GLU A 41 17.50 3.64 2.64
N PRO A 42 16.99 3.36 3.87
CA PRO A 42 16.83 1.98 4.33
C PRO A 42 15.92 1.15 3.42
N ASN A 43 14.85 1.75 2.88
CA ASN A 43 13.94 1.05 1.97
C ASN A 43 14.55 0.85 0.59
N GLN A 44 15.32 1.83 0.06
CA GLN A 44 16.02 1.69 -1.21
C GLN A 44 16.98 0.50 -1.22
N ARG A 45 17.67 0.25 -0.09
CA ARG A 45 18.71 -0.80 0.01
C ARG A 45 18.18 -2.19 -0.36
N TRP A 46 16.98 -2.53 0.05
CA TRP A 46 16.38 -3.84 -0.23
C TRP A 46 15.37 -3.79 -1.39
N ALA A 47 14.59 -2.69 -1.53
CA ALA A 47 13.59 -2.58 -2.57
C ALA A 47 14.19 -2.58 -4.00
N LYS A 48 15.48 -2.22 -4.14
CA LYS A 48 16.20 -2.30 -5.43
C LYS A 48 16.23 -3.70 -6.06
N SER A 49 16.00 -4.76 -5.30
CA SER A 49 15.92 -6.14 -5.80
C SER A 49 14.53 -6.54 -6.28
N THR A 50 13.50 -5.72 -6.01
CA THR A 50 12.11 -6.05 -6.37
C THR A 50 11.80 -5.76 -7.83
N GLN A 51 10.81 -6.47 -8.38
CA GLN A 51 10.39 -6.27 -9.76
C GLN A 51 9.32 -5.19 -9.93
N VAL A 52 8.49 -5.01 -8.92
CA VAL A 52 7.36 -4.06 -8.98
C VAL A 52 7.33 -3.20 -7.74
N LEU A 53 7.18 -1.90 -7.94
CA LEU A 53 6.84 -0.92 -6.92
C LEU A 53 5.49 -0.30 -7.27
N ILE A 54 4.63 -0.11 -6.27
CA ILE A 54 3.28 0.42 -6.47
C ILE A 54 3.07 1.60 -5.52
N ILE A 55 2.74 2.78 -6.06
CA ILE A 55 2.26 3.91 -5.26
C ILE A 55 0.81 3.65 -4.92
N VAL A 56 0.48 3.73 -3.64
CA VAL A 56 -0.90 3.64 -3.14
C VAL A 56 -1.41 5.04 -2.83
N LEU A 57 -2.51 5.40 -3.47
CA LEU A 57 -3.14 6.71 -3.34
C LEU A 57 -4.56 6.55 -2.79
N SER A 58 -4.97 7.49 -1.96
CA SER A 58 -6.35 7.60 -1.45
C SER A 58 -6.97 8.93 -1.84
N ALA A 59 -8.17 8.91 -2.38
CA ALA A 59 -8.94 10.13 -2.63
C ALA A 59 -9.25 10.86 -1.32
N LYS A 60 -9.09 12.20 -1.32
CA LYS A 60 -9.40 13.08 -0.19
C LYS A 60 -10.89 13.29 0.00
N ASN A 61 -11.64 13.30 -1.09
CA ASN A 61 -13.07 13.55 -1.11
C ASN A 61 -13.83 12.36 -1.71
N TYR A 62 -15.11 12.23 -1.38
CA TYR A 62 -16.01 11.30 -2.06
C TYR A 62 -16.19 11.69 -3.52
N ARG A 63 -16.42 10.69 -4.40
CA ARG A 63 -16.82 10.93 -5.80
C ARG A 63 -18.10 11.78 -5.92
N ASP A 64 -19.04 11.54 -5.01
CA ASP A 64 -20.18 12.44 -4.81
C ASP A 64 -19.71 13.62 -3.95
N HIS A 65 -19.33 14.70 -4.61
CA HIS A 65 -18.80 15.91 -3.98
C HIS A 65 -19.74 16.55 -2.95
N THR A 66 -21.05 16.21 -2.97
CA THR A 66 -22.01 16.69 -1.96
C THR A 66 -21.72 16.10 -0.58
N LYS A 67 -21.00 14.99 -0.49
CA LYS A 67 -20.59 14.36 0.76
C LYS A 67 -19.32 14.95 1.38
N GLY A 68 -18.58 15.77 0.63
CA GLY A 68 -17.34 16.40 1.09
C GLY A 68 -16.17 15.45 1.28
N ALA A 69 -15.38 15.67 2.36
CA ALA A 69 -14.19 14.89 2.65
C ALA A 69 -14.49 13.42 2.93
N ASN A 70 -13.73 12.51 2.32
CA ASN A 70 -13.84 11.08 2.55
C ASN A 70 -13.00 10.66 3.76
N LEU A 71 -13.59 10.71 4.94
CA LEU A 71 -12.94 10.32 6.20
C LEU A 71 -12.54 8.83 6.25
N TRP A 72 -13.19 7.99 5.44
CA TRP A 72 -12.92 6.55 5.34
C TRP A 72 -11.92 6.20 4.23
N GLY A 73 -11.55 7.17 3.39
CA GLY A 73 -10.73 6.94 2.22
C GLY A 73 -9.43 6.21 2.51
N SER A 74 -8.71 6.60 3.57
CA SER A 74 -7.46 5.93 3.97
C SER A 74 -7.68 4.52 4.52
N TYR A 75 -8.75 4.33 5.30
CA TYR A 75 -9.11 3.02 5.87
C TYR A 75 -9.45 2.02 4.76
N ASP A 76 -10.34 2.40 3.85
CA ASP A 76 -10.77 1.57 2.73
C ASP A 76 -9.60 1.26 1.79
N THR A 77 -8.75 2.26 1.51
CA THR A 77 -7.54 2.09 0.69
C THR A 77 -6.54 1.13 1.33
N GLY A 78 -6.35 1.20 2.65
CA GLY A 78 -5.49 0.27 3.39
C GLY A 78 -5.99 -1.16 3.31
N ALA A 79 -7.30 -1.36 3.47
CA ALA A 79 -7.93 -2.67 3.40
C ALA A 79 -7.88 -3.27 1.98
N ALA A 80 -8.17 -2.47 0.94
CA ALA A 80 -8.01 -2.88 -0.46
C ALA A 80 -6.56 -3.24 -0.80
N SER A 81 -5.59 -2.47 -0.27
CA SER A 81 -4.16 -2.75 -0.44
C SER A 81 -3.75 -4.06 0.24
N TYR A 82 -4.34 -4.36 1.40
CA TYR A 82 -4.11 -5.64 2.06
C TYR A 82 -4.65 -6.82 1.24
N ALA A 83 -5.83 -6.68 0.64
CA ALA A 83 -6.38 -7.70 -0.28
C ALA A 83 -5.44 -7.95 -1.47
N LEU A 84 -4.85 -6.89 -2.05
CA LEU A 84 -3.83 -7.00 -3.09
C LEU A 84 -2.61 -7.81 -2.61
N MET A 85 -2.10 -7.51 -1.41
CA MET A 85 -0.94 -8.21 -0.85
C MET A 85 -1.24 -9.67 -0.52
N LEU A 86 -2.43 -9.99 -0.01
CA LEU A 86 -2.87 -11.37 0.20
C LEU A 86 -2.93 -12.15 -1.12
N GLN A 87 -3.48 -11.52 -2.18
CA GLN A 87 -3.50 -12.11 -3.51
C GLN A 87 -2.09 -12.35 -4.03
N ALA A 88 -1.14 -11.43 -3.79
CA ALA A 88 0.26 -11.63 -4.17
C ALA A 88 0.84 -12.86 -3.47
N THR A 89 0.62 -12.99 -2.16
CA THR A 89 1.08 -14.14 -1.38
C THR A 89 0.47 -15.46 -1.88
N SER A 90 -0.83 -15.47 -2.24
CA SER A 90 -1.48 -16.66 -2.80
C SER A 90 -0.91 -17.10 -4.15
N MET A 91 -0.21 -16.20 -4.83
CA MET A 91 0.48 -16.44 -6.10
C MET A 91 1.99 -16.66 -5.92
N SER A 92 2.45 -16.94 -4.70
CA SER A 92 3.86 -17.14 -4.35
C SER A 92 4.76 -15.91 -4.57
N PHE A 93 4.17 -14.70 -4.56
CA PHE A 93 4.94 -13.47 -4.49
C PHE A 93 5.10 -13.01 -3.04
N MET A 94 6.21 -12.35 -2.77
CA MET A 94 6.38 -11.57 -1.56
C MET A 94 5.86 -10.15 -1.79
N ALA A 95 5.10 -9.62 -0.84
CA ALA A 95 4.61 -8.24 -0.87
C ALA A 95 4.93 -7.54 0.44
N HIS A 96 5.46 -6.33 0.36
CA HIS A 96 5.79 -5.52 1.54
C HIS A 96 5.35 -4.08 1.36
N GLN A 97 4.57 -3.58 2.31
CA GLN A 97 4.08 -2.19 2.32
C GLN A 97 5.01 -1.31 3.16
N MET A 98 5.43 -0.19 2.59
CA MET A 98 6.37 0.77 3.17
C MET A 98 5.71 2.11 3.47
N GLY A 99 6.01 2.67 4.66
CA GLY A 99 5.73 4.07 5.01
C GLY A 99 6.96 4.99 4.87
N GLY A 100 8.14 4.43 4.60
CA GLY A 100 9.38 5.18 4.48
C GLY A 100 9.61 5.67 3.04
N PHE A 101 8.99 6.79 2.68
CA PHE A 101 9.12 7.46 1.38
C PHE A 101 8.95 8.97 1.54
N ASP A 102 9.36 9.72 0.53
CA ASP A 102 9.15 11.15 0.39
C ASP A 102 7.88 11.40 -0.46
N GLY A 103 6.78 11.76 0.22
CA GLY A 103 5.46 11.94 -0.42
C GLY A 103 5.45 13.10 -1.40
N ASP A 104 6.06 14.23 -1.06
CA ASP A 104 6.09 15.43 -1.91
C ASP A 104 6.86 15.15 -3.19
N LYS A 105 7.97 14.42 -3.07
CA LYS A 105 8.76 14.00 -4.23
C LYS A 105 8.00 13.00 -5.13
N ILE A 106 7.14 12.15 -4.56
CA ILE A 106 6.26 11.28 -5.36
C ILE A 106 5.23 12.12 -6.09
N VAL A 107 4.56 13.03 -5.40
CA VAL A 107 3.55 13.93 -5.99
C VAL A 107 4.14 14.69 -7.17
N GLU A 108 5.30 15.33 -7.00
CA GLU A 108 5.99 16.06 -8.05
C GLU A 108 6.39 15.16 -9.23
N LYS A 109 7.12 14.07 -8.94
CA LYS A 109 7.69 13.22 -10.00
C LYS A 109 6.66 12.43 -10.80
N PHE A 110 5.53 12.09 -10.20
CA PHE A 110 4.48 11.29 -10.82
C PHE A 110 3.25 12.11 -11.21
N ASN A 111 3.29 13.43 -11.04
CA ASN A 111 2.19 14.35 -11.34
C ASN A 111 0.88 13.90 -10.68
N ILE A 112 0.95 13.53 -9.39
CA ILE A 112 -0.23 13.10 -8.64
C ILE A 112 -1.15 14.32 -8.43
N PRO A 113 -2.44 14.22 -8.80
CA PRO A 113 -3.38 15.32 -8.58
C PRO A 113 -3.58 15.62 -7.09
N ASP A 114 -3.86 16.90 -6.77
CA ASP A 114 -4.09 17.38 -5.40
C ASP A 114 -5.27 16.70 -4.69
N ASP A 115 -6.16 16.05 -5.43
CA ASP A 115 -7.31 15.30 -4.90
C ASP A 115 -6.91 13.98 -4.21
N PHE A 116 -5.63 13.58 -4.30
CA PHE A 116 -5.14 12.33 -3.73
C PHE A 116 -4.01 12.54 -2.74
N ASP A 117 -3.99 11.69 -1.73
CA ASP A 117 -2.87 11.54 -0.79
C ASP A 117 -2.06 10.29 -1.11
N VAL A 118 -0.73 10.38 -1.04
CA VAL A 118 0.15 9.21 -1.07
C VAL A 118 0.11 8.53 0.29
N ARG A 119 -0.34 7.27 0.34
CA ARG A 119 -0.51 6.53 1.61
C ARG A 119 0.62 5.56 1.90
N SER A 120 1.10 4.87 0.89
CA SER A 120 2.20 3.91 1.03
C SER A 120 2.82 3.60 -0.32
N VAL A 121 3.96 2.89 -0.28
CA VAL A 121 4.51 2.21 -1.45
C VAL A 121 4.55 0.72 -1.15
N ILE A 122 4.04 -0.11 -2.08
CA ILE A 122 4.09 -1.57 -1.98
C ILE A 122 5.19 -2.06 -2.93
N ALA A 123 6.08 -2.90 -2.40
CA ALA A 123 7.07 -3.64 -3.18
C ALA A 123 6.58 -5.08 -3.39
N ILE A 124 6.70 -5.59 -4.62
CA ILE A 124 6.36 -6.98 -4.96
C ILE A 124 7.54 -7.62 -5.68
N GLY A 125 7.87 -8.84 -5.28
CA GLY A 125 8.97 -9.62 -5.83
C GLY A 125 8.83 -11.09 -5.46
N TYR A 126 9.91 -11.82 -5.63
CA TYR A 126 10.04 -13.21 -5.16
C TYR A 126 10.87 -13.23 -3.87
N GLU A 127 10.66 -14.26 -3.07
CA GLU A 127 11.53 -14.55 -1.94
C GLU A 127 12.92 -14.93 -2.44
N GLU A 128 13.95 -14.39 -1.78
CA GLU A 128 15.33 -14.76 -2.08
C GLU A 128 15.57 -16.22 -1.60
N GLU A 129 16.15 -17.04 -2.46
CA GLU A 129 16.45 -18.42 -2.12
C GLU A 129 17.43 -18.48 -0.93
N GLY A 130 17.06 -19.22 0.13
CA GLY A 130 17.86 -19.30 1.35
C GLY A 130 17.74 -18.09 2.29
N ALA A 131 16.80 -17.17 2.04
CA ALA A 131 16.54 -16.07 2.95
C ALA A 131 16.17 -16.56 4.35
N GLU A 132 16.79 -15.98 5.37
CA GLU A 132 16.45 -16.29 6.76
C GLU A 132 15.05 -15.77 7.09
N VAL A 133 14.13 -16.68 7.42
CA VAL A 133 12.78 -16.31 7.87
C VAL A 133 12.86 -15.86 9.31
N LYS A 134 12.85 -14.54 9.52
CA LYS A 134 12.80 -13.97 10.87
C LYS A 134 11.40 -14.12 11.45
N GLU A 135 11.32 -14.73 12.64
CA GLU A 135 10.08 -14.82 13.39
C GLU A 135 9.52 -13.41 13.69
N LYS A 136 8.25 -13.20 13.40
CA LYS A 136 7.58 -11.93 13.61
C LYS A 136 7.08 -11.84 15.05
N THR A 137 7.71 -11.01 15.87
CA THR A 137 7.19 -10.68 17.21
C THR A 137 5.91 -9.87 17.09
N ARG A 138 4.89 -10.26 17.83
CA ARG A 138 3.61 -9.55 17.95
C ARG A 138 3.28 -9.35 19.44
N LYS A 139 2.47 -8.33 19.71
CA LYS A 139 1.91 -8.16 21.05
C LYS A 139 1.00 -9.32 21.40
N PRO A 140 0.84 -9.66 22.69
CA PRO A 140 -0.15 -10.61 23.16
C PRO A 140 -1.55 -10.23 22.66
N ILE A 141 -2.36 -11.26 22.34
CA ILE A 141 -3.69 -11.03 21.77
C ILE A 141 -4.60 -10.27 22.75
N GLU A 142 -4.39 -10.46 24.02
CA GLU A 142 -5.15 -9.86 25.14
C GLU A 142 -4.95 -8.33 25.22
N GLU A 143 -3.89 -7.80 24.63
CA GLU A 143 -3.67 -6.35 24.53
C GLU A 143 -4.47 -5.69 23.40
N MET A 144 -5.04 -6.45 22.48
CA MET A 144 -5.64 -5.94 21.25
C MET A 144 -7.09 -6.36 21.03
N PHE A 145 -7.54 -7.44 21.69
CA PHE A 145 -8.86 -8.00 21.47
C PHE A 145 -9.64 -8.08 22.78
N PHE A 146 -10.78 -7.42 22.82
CA PHE A 146 -11.64 -7.36 23.99
C PHE A 146 -13.05 -7.84 23.62
N TYR A 147 -13.72 -8.57 24.53
CA TYR A 147 -15.06 -9.07 24.33
C TYR A 147 -16.08 -8.18 25.02
N GLY A 148 -17.01 -7.65 24.23
CA GLY A 148 -18.15 -6.88 24.74
C GLY A 148 -17.85 -5.41 25.00
N GLU A 149 -16.87 -5.09 25.85
CA GLU A 149 -16.52 -3.71 26.23
C GLU A 149 -15.02 -3.50 26.38
N TRP A 150 -14.58 -2.25 26.31
CA TRP A 150 -13.22 -1.88 26.61
C TRP A 150 -12.93 -2.07 28.11
N PRO A 151 -11.76 -2.62 28.53
CA PRO A 151 -11.43 -2.79 29.94
C PRO A 151 -11.46 -1.46 30.68
N LYS A 152 -12.10 -1.44 31.85
CA LYS A 152 -12.04 -0.27 32.75
C LYS A 152 -10.62 -0.19 33.31
N SER A 153 -10.01 0.97 33.17
CA SER A 153 -8.69 1.29 33.75
C SER A 153 -8.74 1.32 35.29
#